data_332ff7a79a2574f9a5f9b0c50500b674
#
_entry.id   332ff7a79a2574f9a5f9b0c50500b674
#
_cell.length_a   1.000
_cell.length_b   1.000
_cell.length_c   1.000
_cell.angle_alpha   90.00
_cell.angle_beta   90.00
_cell.angle_gamma   90.00
#
_symmetry.space_group_name_H-M   'P 1'
#
loop_
_entity.id
_entity.type
_entity.pdbx_description
1 polymer ?
#
loop_
_entity_poly.entity_id
_entity_poly.type
_entity_poly.pdbx_seq_one_letter_code
_entity_poly.pdbx_strand_id
1 'polypeptide(L)'
;MAFIKTTTNKEGRTHVYLVEGYRKDGKVKQRILKKYGLLDELEKDDPAILDRLKQEAKQGILTDKKTLTVDYDLLAPMYEPDKSYGWMVLDGLFEELELSHFLKSRPHKADYDLVQVLKLLVFQRILHPNSKLATYASQSDLFGDWSVSRNAIYRSLDLLNSLKEDLQLHLHKEVSRLTKREARLVFYDVTNYYFETDIPDSEEVSENGIILKEGLRRRGPSKEHRPKPIVQLGLFMDTNGIPISYKLFRGNQTDPVIYLPAVEEVKKQFGIERIVVVADKAMNSQNNVSAMEKQGDGWLFS
;
A
#
# COMPACT_ATOMS: atom_id res chain seq x y z
N MET A 1 -27.93 17.91 17.31
CA MET A 1 -27.49 18.86 16.26
C MET A 1 -26.79 20.00 16.98
N ALA A 2 -25.61 20.36 16.50
CA ALA A 2 -24.86 21.48 17.07
C ALA A 2 -25.27 22.80 16.39
N PHE A 3 -25.24 23.89 17.16
CA PHE A 3 -25.58 25.23 16.67
C PHE A 3 -24.81 26.29 17.46
N ILE A 4 -24.67 27.46 16.87
CA ILE A 4 -24.04 28.61 17.54
C ILE A 4 -25.07 29.28 18.45
N LYS A 5 -24.70 29.46 19.73
CA LYS A 5 -25.44 30.18 20.72
C LYS A 5 -24.63 31.37 21.22
N THR A 6 -25.26 32.52 21.24
CA THR A 6 -24.71 33.74 21.87
C THR A 6 -25.36 33.99 23.19
N THR A 7 -24.60 34.49 24.15
CA THR A 7 -25.12 34.87 25.48
C THR A 7 -24.47 36.17 25.92
N THR A 8 -25.31 37.19 26.19
CA THR A 8 -24.85 38.49 26.64
C THR A 8 -24.88 38.54 28.17
N ASN A 9 -23.79 38.95 28.79
CA ASN A 9 -23.70 39.12 30.25
C ASN A 9 -24.31 40.46 30.70
N LYS A 10 -24.36 40.70 32.01
CA LYS A 10 -24.92 41.90 32.59
C LYS A 10 -24.14 43.20 32.22
N GLU A 11 -22.91 43.05 31.75
CA GLU A 11 -22.03 44.15 31.35
C GLU A 11 -22.13 44.41 29.82
N GLY A 12 -23.10 43.79 29.14
CA GLY A 12 -23.33 43.99 27.71
C GLY A 12 -22.37 43.22 26.79
N ARG A 13 -21.44 42.37 27.35
CA ARG A 13 -20.49 41.62 26.52
C ARG A 13 -21.13 40.32 26.06
N THR A 14 -21.04 40.04 24.75
CA THR A 14 -21.65 38.86 24.13
C THR A 14 -20.59 37.77 23.91
N HIS A 15 -20.84 36.60 24.49
CA HIS A 15 -20.01 35.41 24.30
C HIS A 15 -20.59 34.47 23.23
N VAL A 16 -19.74 33.84 22.45
CA VAL A 16 -20.11 32.90 21.39
C VAL A 16 -19.73 31.48 21.77
N TYR A 17 -20.68 30.55 21.63
CA TYR A 17 -20.53 29.15 22.01
C TYR A 17 -21.03 28.25 20.87
N LEU A 18 -20.37 27.11 20.66
CA LEU A 18 -20.93 25.98 19.94
C LEU A 18 -21.60 25.07 20.96
N VAL A 19 -22.89 24.80 20.75
CA VAL A 19 -23.73 24.06 21.69
C VAL A 19 -24.38 22.89 20.98
N GLU A 20 -24.45 21.74 21.65
CA GLU A 20 -25.20 20.59 21.16
C GLU A 20 -26.43 20.33 22.04
N GLY A 21 -27.61 20.22 21.39
CA GLY A 21 -28.83 19.78 22.04
C GLY A 21 -28.90 18.24 22.09
N TYR A 22 -29.21 17.69 23.27
CA TYR A 22 -29.43 16.25 23.48
C TYR A 22 -30.62 16.00 24.41
N ARG A 23 -31.24 14.83 24.29
CA ARG A 23 -32.34 14.42 25.19
C ARG A 23 -31.80 13.57 26.34
N LYS A 24 -32.16 13.91 27.57
CA LYS A 24 -31.92 13.11 28.76
C LYS A 24 -33.15 13.14 29.61
N ASP A 25 -33.67 11.98 30.04
CA ASP A 25 -34.86 11.81 30.88
C ASP A 25 -36.10 12.54 30.31
N GLY A 26 -36.33 12.43 28.98
CA GLY A 26 -37.42 13.07 28.26
C GLY A 26 -37.31 14.60 28.09
N LYS A 27 -36.31 15.25 28.67
CA LYS A 27 -36.08 16.71 28.62
C LYS A 27 -34.95 17.04 27.67
N VAL A 28 -35.10 18.12 26.91
CA VAL A 28 -34.04 18.65 26.06
C VAL A 28 -33.01 19.38 26.92
N LYS A 29 -31.77 18.95 26.88
CA LYS A 29 -30.63 19.58 27.54
C LYS A 29 -29.62 20.07 26.49
N GLN A 30 -28.79 21.03 26.88
CA GLN A 30 -27.73 21.58 26.02
C GLN A 30 -26.39 21.38 26.72
N ARG A 31 -25.35 21.01 25.93
CA ARG A 31 -23.97 21.01 26.40
C ARG A 31 -23.12 21.90 25.49
N ILE A 32 -22.18 22.62 26.10
CA ILE A 32 -21.22 23.44 25.37
C ILE A 32 -20.13 22.49 24.82
N LEU A 33 -19.94 22.50 23.49
CA LEU A 33 -18.88 21.78 22.82
C LEU A 33 -17.60 22.62 22.74
N LYS A 34 -17.75 23.92 22.40
CA LYS A 34 -16.63 24.84 22.27
C LYS A 34 -17.02 26.25 22.67
N LYS A 35 -16.09 26.99 23.30
CA LYS A 35 -16.21 28.43 23.61
C LYS A 35 -15.31 29.16 22.63
N TYR A 36 -15.85 30.09 21.85
CA TYR A 36 -15.10 30.91 20.89
C TYR A 36 -14.56 32.21 21.50
N GLY A 37 -15.19 32.74 22.55
CA GLY A 37 -14.78 33.96 23.21
C GLY A 37 -15.81 35.08 23.08
N LEU A 38 -15.37 36.33 23.18
CA LEU A 38 -16.17 37.52 23.03
C LEU A 38 -16.42 37.83 21.55
N LEU A 39 -17.68 38.19 21.21
CA LEU A 39 -18.07 38.52 19.84
C LEU A 39 -17.28 39.73 19.30
N ASP A 40 -17.16 40.78 20.11
CA ASP A 40 -16.45 42.01 19.76
C ASP A 40 -14.95 41.77 19.44
N GLU A 41 -14.32 40.74 20.03
CA GLU A 41 -12.95 40.36 19.73
C GLU A 41 -12.86 39.56 18.43
N LEU A 42 -13.80 38.65 18.21
CA LEU A 42 -13.87 37.85 17.01
C LEU A 42 -14.20 38.66 15.75
N GLU A 43 -15.07 39.67 15.87
CA GLU A 43 -15.46 40.55 14.78
C GLU A 43 -14.36 41.55 14.38
N LYS A 44 -13.35 41.79 15.22
CA LYS A 44 -12.18 42.58 14.87
C LYS A 44 -11.35 41.92 13.76
N ASP A 45 -11.23 40.58 13.83
CA ASP A 45 -10.46 39.83 12.84
C ASP A 45 -11.29 39.42 11.62
N ASP A 46 -12.60 39.23 11.81
CA ASP A 46 -13.55 38.85 10.74
C ASP A 46 -14.95 39.37 11.07
N PRO A 47 -15.39 40.47 10.44
CA PRO A 47 -16.72 41.04 10.67
C PRO A 47 -17.90 40.11 10.37
N ALA A 48 -17.71 39.07 9.55
CA ALA A 48 -18.73 38.08 9.19
C ALA A 48 -18.61 36.76 9.99
N ILE A 49 -17.77 36.72 11.03
CA ILE A 49 -17.44 35.52 11.78
C ILE A 49 -18.67 34.78 12.31
N LEU A 50 -19.65 35.52 12.83
CA LEU A 50 -20.86 34.96 13.43
C LEU A 50 -21.69 34.18 12.40
N ASP A 51 -21.88 34.74 11.22
CA ASP A 51 -22.67 34.12 10.16
C ASP A 51 -21.94 32.94 9.54
N ARG A 52 -20.61 33.05 9.37
CA ARG A 52 -19.76 31.93 8.95
C ARG A 52 -19.86 30.77 9.95
N LEU A 53 -19.67 31.01 11.24
CA LEU A 53 -19.78 29.96 12.28
C LEU A 53 -21.18 29.33 12.31
N LYS A 54 -22.26 30.10 12.08
CA LYS A 54 -23.62 29.55 11.98
C LYS A 54 -23.77 28.64 10.75
N GLN A 55 -23.21 29.01 9.60
CA GLN A 55 -23.23 28.18 8.40
C GLN A 55 -22.43 26.90 8.60
N GLU A 56 -21.22 26.99 9.13
CA GLU A 56 -20.35 25.86 9.41
C GLU A 56 -20.99 24.90 10.44
N ALA A 57 -21.69 25.45 11.46
CA ALA A 57 -22.44 24.63 12.41
C ALA A 57 -23.61 23.87 11.75
N LYS A 58 -24.32 24.51 10.82
CA LYS A 58 -25.40 23.86 10.03
C LYS A 58 -24.86 22.75 9.12
N GLN A 59 -23.67 22.94 8.55
CA GLN A 59 -23.00 21.98 7.68
C GLN A 59 -22.29 20.85 8.45
N GLY A 60 -22.27 20.91 9.80
CA GLY A 60 -21.62 19.92 10.64
C GLY A 60 -20.08 20.01 10.68
N ILE A 61 -19.49 21.05 10.06
CA ILE A 61 -18.02 21.22 9.94
C ILE A 61 -17.38 21.48 11.30
N LEU A 62 -18.11 22.14 12.24
CA LEU A 62 -17.59 22.50 13.55
C LEU A 62 -17.65 21.37 14.60
N THR A 63 -18.14 20.21 14.20
CA THR A 63 -18.15 19.01 15.05
C THR A 63 -17.24 17.97 14.44
N ASP A 64 -16.39 17.33 15.26
CA ASP A 64 -15.54 16.20 14.81
C ASP A 64 -16.35 14.96 14.37
N LYS A 65 -17.68 15.08 14.38
CA LYS A 65 -18.59 14.05 13.86
C LYS A 65 -18.81 14.29 12.37
N LYS A 66 -18.17 13.51 11.54
CA LYS A 66 -18.60 13.33 10.15
C LYS A 66 -19.99 12.70 10.16
N THR A 67 -21.01 13.45 9.79
CA THR A 67 -22.36 12.91 9.60
C THR A 67 -22.38 12.25 8.24
N LEU A 68 -22.44 10.95 8.20
CA LEU A 68 -22.75 10.19 6.98
C LEU A 68 -24.27 10.25 6.84
N THR A 69 -24.79 10.90 5.81
CA THR A 69 -26.20 10.80 5.42
C THR A 69 -26.35 9.54 4.58
N VAL A 70 -26.95 8.52 5.13
CA VAL A 70 -27.34 7.32 4.38
C VAL A 70 -28.77 7.52 3.95
N ASP A 71 -29.02 7.66 2.66
CA ASP A 71 -30.38 7.61 2.09
C ASP A 71 -30.82 6.14 2.11
N TYR A 72 -31.76 5.84 2.97
CA TYR A 72 -32.35 4.52 3.13
C TYR A 72 -33.64 4.43 2.31
N ASP A 73 -33.60 3.68 1.21
CA ASP A 73 -34.80 3.35 0.45
C ASP A 73 -35.51 2.15 1.11
N LEU A 74 -36.65 2.42 1.75
CA LEU A 74 -37.50 1.39 2.38
C LEU A 74 -38.09 0.38 1.38
N LEU A 75 -38.02 0.68 0.09
CA LEU A 75 -38.53 -0.18 -0.99
C LEU A 75 -37.41 -0.95 -1.69
N ALA A 76 -36.15 -0.65 -1.40
CA ALA A 76 -35.04 -1.45 -1.89
C ALA A 76 -35.11 -2.87 -1.31
N PRO A 77 -34.86 -3.92 -2.09
CA PRO A 77 -34.85 -5.28 -1.56
C PRO A 77 -33.83 -5.36 -0.43
N MET A 78 -34.22 -5.91 0.72
CA MET A 78 -33.44 -5.99 1.98
C MET A 78 -32.16 -6.82 1.88
N TYR A 79 -31.63 -7.05 0.70
CA TYR A 79 -30.40 -7.79 0.41
C TYR A 79 -29.43 -6.94 -0.41
N GLU A 80 -28.91 -5.88 0.19
CA GLU A 80 -27.59 -5.44 -0.26
C GLU A 80 -26.56 -6.37 0.38
N PRO A 81 -25.66 -6.98 -0.40
CA PRO A 81 -24.60 -7.79 0.17
C PRO A 81 -23.75 -6.94 1.10
N ASP A 82 -23.28 -7.54 2.20
CA ASP A 82 -22.40 -6.88 3.16
C ASP A 82 -21.19 -6.28 2.43
N LYS A 83 -20.93 -5.00 2.67
CA LYS A 83 -19.79 -4.30 2.08
C LYS A 83 -18.58 -4.35 3.00
N SER A 84 -17.41 -4.69 2.44
CA SER A 84 -16.14 -4.68 3.17
C SER A 84 -15.56 -3.27 3.26
N TYR A 85 -15.21 -2.84 4.48
CA TYR A 85 -14.56 -1.56 4.78
C TYR A 85 -13.07 -1.72 5.09
N GLY A 86 -12.56 -2.94 5.14
CA GLY A 86 -11.17 -3.23 5.57
C GLY A 86 -10.10 -2.53 4.74
N TRP A 87 -10.40 -2.22 3.49
CA TRP A 87 -9.48 -1.50 2.60
C TRP A 87 -9.20 -0.06 3.04
N MET A 88 -10.07 0.58 3.83
CA MET A 88 -9.89 1.98 4.24
C MET A 88 -8.63 2.19 5.09
N VAL A 89 -8.26 1.20 5.90
CA VAL A 89 -7.00 1.22 6.68
C VAL A 89 -5.81 1.07 5.75
N LEU A 90 -5.90 0.16 4.78
CA LEU A 90 -4.85 -0.06 3.78
C LEU A 90 -4.67 1.15 2.87
N ASP A 91 -5.75 1.87 2.59
CA ASP A 91 -5.71 3.10 1.80
C ASP A 91 -4.90 4.20 2.51
N GLY A 92 -5.08 4.34 3.83
CA GLY A 92 -4.25 5.24 4.64
C GLY A 92 -2.76 4.94 4.52
N LEU A 93 -2.36 3.67 4.63
CA LEU A 93 -0.96 3.25 4.44
C LEU A 93 -0.47 3.45 3.01
N PHE A 94 -1.32 3.21 2.03
CA PHE A 94 -1.00 3.42 0.61
C PHE A 94 -0.67 4.88 0.31
N GLU A 95 -1.44 5.83 0.87
CA GLU A 95 -1.20 7.27 0.73
C GLU A 95 0.00 7.73 1.57
N GLU A 96 0.23 7.18 2.77
CA GLU A 96 1.39 7.48 3.60
C GLU A 96 2.72 7.07 2.93
N LEU A 97 2.68 5.99 2.13
CA LEU A 97 3.78 5.54 1.29
C LEU A 97 3.87 6.31 -0.05
N GLU A 98 3.09 7.37 -0.23
CA GLU A 98 3.09 8.23 -1.42
C GLU A 98 2.89 7.45 -2.76
N LEU A 99 2.24 6.29 -2.71
CA LEU A 99 2.07 5.41 -3.87
C LEU A 99 1.16 6.03 -4.93
N SER A 100 0.11 6.75 -4.54
CA SER A 100 -0.74 7.48 -5.47
C SER A 100 0.04 8.55 -6.22
N HIS A 101 0.88 9.30 -5.52
CA HIS A 101 1.74 10.32 -6.13
C HIS A 101 2.77 9.70 -7.07
N PHE A 102 3.44 8.63 -6.62
CA PHE A 102 4.40 7.90 -7.45
C PHE A 102 3.80 7.47 -8.79
N LEU A 103 2.64 6.80 -8.77
CA LEU A 103 2.00 6.30 -9.99
C LEU A 103 1.54 7.43 -10.92
N LYS A 104 0.94 8.50 -10.36
CA LYS A 104 0.47 9.65 -11.14
C LYS A 104 1.63 10.47 -11.76
N SER A 105 2.80 10.47 -11.13
CA SER A 105 3.98 11.18 -11.63
C SER A 105 4.67 10.46 -12.81
N ARG A 106 4.32 9.19 -13.08
CA ARG A 106 4.93 8.40 -14.16
C ARG A 106 4.11 8.55 -15.45
N PRO A 107 4.71 9.01 -16.55
CA PRO A 107 4.00 9.12 -17.81
C PRO A 107 3.66 7.73 -18.37
N HIS A 108 2.39 7.48 -18.60
CA HIS A 108 1.90 6.27 -19.26
C HIS A 108 0.71 6.58 -20.17
N LYS A 109 0.49 5.72 -21.17
CA LYS A 109 -0.62 5.83 -22.13
C LYS A 109 -1.84 4.99 -21.73
N ALA A 110 -1.97 4.63 -20.45
CA ALA A 110 -3.12 3.87 -19.99
C ALA A 110 -4.38 4.75 -20.01
N ASP A 111 -5.47 4.19 -20.50
CA ASP A 111 -6.81 4.77 -20.57
C ASP A 111 -7.69 4.41 -19.34
N TYR A 112 -7.03 3.97 -18.26
CA TYR A 112 -7.65 3.56 -16.99
C TYR A 112 -6.87 4.13 -15.81
N ASP A 113 -7.51 4.21 -14.65
CA ASP A 113 -6.89 4.65 -13.40
C ASP A 113 -5.97 3.55 -12.83
N LEU A 114 -4.65 3.70 -13.06
CA LEU A 114 -3.64 2.76 -12.57
C LEU A 114 -3.58 2.72 -11.03
N VAL A 115 -3.87 3.84 -10.36
CA VAL A 115 -3.90 3.91 -8.89
C VAL A 115 -5.03 3.03 -8.35
N GLN A 116 -6.23 3.17 -8.89
CA GLN A 116 -7.38 2.36 -8.49
C GLN A 116 -7.15 0.87 -8.78
N VAL A 117 -6.53 0.54 -9.92
CA VAL A 117 -6.17 -0.85 -10.25
C VAL A 117 -5.18 -1.42 -9.23
N LEU A 118 -4.09 -0.69 -8.90
CA LEU A 118 -3.11 -1.17 -7.95
C LEU A 118 -3.70 -1.30 -6.55
N LYS A 119 -4.49 -0.32 -6.10
CA LYS A 119 -5.22 -0.40 -4.82
C LYS A 119 -6.09 -1.65 -4.76
N LEU A 120 -6.91 -1.90 -5.77
CA LEU A 120 -7.77 -3.08 -5.85
C LEU A 120 -6.96 -4.38 -5.74
N LEU A 121 -5.87 -4.50 -6.53
CA LEU A 121 -5.03 -5.71 -6.54
C LEU A 121 -4.34 -5.95 -5.21
N VAL A 122 -3.80 -4.90 -4.57
CA VAL A 122 -3.08 -5.00 -3.30
C VAL A 122 -4.05 -5.23 -2.14
N PHE A 123 -5.13 -4.47 -2.05
CA PHE A 123 -6.07 -4.58 -0.94
C PHE A 123 -6.78 -5.92 -0.93
N GLN A 124 -7.24 -6.38 -2.08
CA GLN A 124 -7.85 -7.72 -2.19
C GLN A 124 -6.84 -8.84 -1.96
N ARG A 125 -5.57 -8.66 -2.32
CA ARG A 125 -4.53 -9.65 -1.99
C ARG A 125 -4.33 -9.79 -0.49
N ILE A 126 -4.49 -8.72 0.29
CA ILE A 126 -4.33 -8.72 1.74
C ILE A 126 -5.60 -9.22 2.44
N LEU A 127 -6.76 -8.69 2.03
CA LEU A 127 -8.03 -8.95 2.71
C LEU A 127 -8.64 -10.31 2.31
N HIS A 128 -8.62 -10.63 1.02
CA HIS A 128 -9.24 -11.83 0.43
C HIS A 128 -8.38 -12.37 -0.70
N PRO A 129 -7.23 -13.04 -0.39
CA PRO A 129 -6.30 -13.55 -1.40
C PRO A 129 -6.97 -14.46 -2.40
N ASN A 130 -6.99 -14.05 -3.67
CA ASN A 130 -7.67 -14.81 -4.72
C ASN A 130 -7.03 -14.56 -6.09
N SER A 131 -7.56 -15.22 -7.14
CA SER A 131 -7.16 -14.97 -8.52
C SER A 131 -7.53 -13.56 -8.98
N LYS A 132 -6.84 -13.00 -9.97
CA LYS A 132 -7.16 -11.69 -10.53
C LYS A 132 -8.58 -11.58 -11.09
N LEU A 133 -9.09 -12.70 -11.62
CA LEU A 133 -10.48 -12.76 -12.11
C LEU A 133 -11.47 -12.70 -10.95
N ALA A 134 -11.23 -13.40 -9.86
CA ALA A 134 -12.05 -13.35 -8.67
C ALA A 134 -11.94 -11.97 -7.97
N THR A 135 -10.75 -11.36 -7.93
CA THR A 135 -10.54 -9.98 -7.47
C THR A 135 -11.39 -8.99 -8.28
N TYR A 136 -11.44 -9.15 -9.60
CA TYR A 136 -12.33 -8.35 -10.45
C TYR A 136 -13.81 -8.54 -10.07
N ALA A 137 -14.25 -9.77 -9.90
CA ALA A 137 -15.64 -10.07 -9.57
C ALA A 137 -16.06 -9.57 -8.19
N SER A 138 -15.15 -9.61 -7.20
CA SER A 138 -15.44 -9.22 -5.81
C SER A 138 -15.26 -7.71 -5.53
N GLN A 139 -14.93 -6.89 -6.53
CA GLN A 139 -14.84 -5.45 -6.29
C GLN A 139 -16.17 -4.82 -5.88
N SER A 140 -17.29 -5.41 -6.29
CA SER A 140 -18.63 -5.00 -5.87
C SER A 140 -18.89 -5.18 -4.38
N ASP A 141 -18.12 -6.03 -3.71
CA ASP A 141 -18.26 -6.30 -2.28
C ASP A 141 -17.50 -5.27 -1.41
N LEU A 142 -16.72 -4.42 -2.05
CA LEU A 142 -16.02 -3.32 -1.37
C LEU A 142 -16.97 -2.12 -1.23
N PHE A 143 -16.91 -1.48 -0.06
CA PHE A 143 -17.58 -0.19 0.10
C PHE A 143 -16.89 0.88 -0.73
N GLY A 144 -17.68 1.77 -1.33
CA GLY A 144 -17.18 2.84 -2.19
C GLY A 144 -17.29 2.53 -3.68
N ASP A 145 -16.73 3.41 -4.48
CA ASP A 145 -16.90 3.39 -5.93
C ASP A 145 -15.69 2.71 -6.61
N TRP A 146 -15.84 1.41 -6.86
CA TRP A 146 -14.83 0.60 -7.52
C TRP A 146 -15.30 0.23 -8.92
N SER A 147 -14.65 0.78 -9.94
CA SER A 147 -15.05 0.60 -11.35
C SER A 147 -13.91 0.13 -12.24
N VAL A 148 -13.06 -0.76 -11.73
CA VAL A 148 -11.92 -1.31 -12.47
C VAL A 148 -12.39 -2.36 -13.46
N SER A 149 -12.09 -2.19 -14.75
CA SER A 149 -12.41 -3.19 -15.76
C SER A 149 -11.46 -4.40 -15.72
N ARG A 150 -11.95 -5.57 -16.13
CA ARG A 150 -11.12 -6.77 -16.24
C ARG A 150 -9.89 -6.54 -17.14
N ASN A 151 -10.08 -5.85 -18.25
CA ASN A 151 -8.98 -5.55 -19.17
C ASN A 151 -7.94 -4.62 -18.55
N ALA A 152 -8.36 -3.64 -17.75
CA ALA A 152 -7.45 -2.76 -17.04
C ALA A 152 -6.53 -3.55 -16.09
N ILE A 153 -7.07 -4.53 -15.35
CA ILE A 153 -6.27 -5.39 -14.46
C ILE A 153 -5.17 -6.11 -15.24
N TYR A 154 -5.50 -6.77 -16.35
CA TYR A 154 -4.48 -7.54 -17.08
C TYR A 154 -3.47 -6.65 -17.82
N ARG A 155 -3.92 -5.54 -18.43
CA ARG A 155 -3.04 -4.58 -19.10
C ARG A 155 -2.11 -3.84 -18.14
N SER A 156 -2.54 -3.63 -16.90
CA SER A 156 -1.72 -3.00 -15.88
C SER A 156 -0.53 -3.84 -15.43
N LEU A 157 -0.56 -5.18 -15.60
CA LEU A 157 0.52 -6.05 -15.16
C LEU A 157 1.84 -5.76 -15.87
N ASP A 158 1.79 -5.55 -17.20
CA ASP A 158 2.97 -5.20 -17.97
C ASP A 158 3.51 -3.81 -17.60
N LEU A 159 2.60 -2.84 -17.41
CA LEU A 159 2.96 -1.51 -16.99
C LEU A 159 3.58 -1.52 -15.57
N LEU A 160 2.97 -2.21 -14.62
CA LEU A 160 3.50 -2.36 -13.26
C LEU A 160 4.85 -3.10 -13.25
N ASN A 161 5.01 -4.11 -14.13
CA ASN A 161 6.29 -4.78 -14.27
C ASN A 161 7.37 -3.85 -14.82
N SER A 162 7.04 -2.93 -15.74
CA SER A 162 8.00 -1.93 -16.23
C SER A 162 8.40 -0.91 -15.18
N LEU A 163 7.56 -0.66 -14.19
CA LEU A 163 7.80 0.27 -13.08
C LEU A 163 8.40 -0.41 -11.84
N LYS A 164 8.63 -1.72 -11.84
CA LYS A 164 8.93 -2.48 -10.62
C LYS A 164 10.19 -2.01 -9.89
N GLU A 165 11.25 -1.65 -10.61
CA GLU A 165 12.53 -1.21 -10.00
C GLU A 165 12.39 0.17 -9.38
N ASP A 166 11.76 1.09 -10.10
CA ASP A 166 11.45 2.43 -9.61
C ASP A 166 10.50 2.37 -8.39
N LEU A 167 9.52 1.46 -8.42
CA LEU A 167 8.58 1.25 -7.31
C LEU A 167 9.29 0.69 -6.08
N GLN A 168 10.20 -0.27 -6.24
CA GLN A 168 10.99 -0.79 -5.12
C GLN A 168 11.86 0.30 -4.51
N LEU A 169 12.52 1.12 -5.33
CA LEU A 169 13.33 2.25 -4.85
C LEU A 169 12.47 3.30 -4.12
N HIS A 170 11.31 3.63 -4.67
CA HIS A 170 10.35 4.53 -4.03
C HIS A 170 9.90 4.00 -2.67
N LEU A 171 9.46 2.75 -2.61
CA LEU A 171 9.05 2.10 -1.35
C LEU A 171 10.18 2.04 -0.33
N HIS A 172 11.41 1.73 -0.75
CA HIS A 172 12.56 1.76 0.14
C HIS A 172 12.76 3.15 0.76
N LYS A 173 12.68 4.21 -0.04
CA LYS A 173 12.81 5.60 0.40
C LYS A 173 11.70 5.98 1.39
N GLU A 174 10.45 5.69 1.06
CA GLU A 174 9.31 6.07 1.91
C GLU A 174 9.28 5.27 3.23
N VAL A 175 9.55 3.97 3.18
CA VAL A 175 9.68 3.16 4.40
C VAL A 175 10.87 3.64 5.24
N SER A 176 12.00 4.01 4.63
CA SER A 176 13.15 4.56 5.38
C SER A 176 12.80 5.89 6.06
N ARG A 177 12.00 6.73 5.40
CA ARG A 177 11.49 7.98 5.97
C ARG A 177 10.60 7.74 7.18
N LEU A 178 9.70 6.75 7.09
CA LEU A 178 8.70 6.44 8.14
C LEU A 178 9.29 5.68 9.32
N THR A 179 10.21 4.73 9.08
CA THR A 179 10.69 3.78 10.09
C THR A 179 12.13 3.98 10.51
N LYS A 180 12.86 4.93 9.90
CA LYS A 180 14.31 5.11 10.05
C LYS A 180 15.07 3.80 9.76
N ARG A 181 14.67 3.11 8.69
CA ARG A 181 15.21 1.81 8.26
C ARG A 181 16.74 1.83 8.18
N GLU A 182 17.38 0.80 8.72
CA GLU A 182 18.79 0.50 8.51
C GLU A 182 18.94 -0.71 7.58
N ALA A 183 19.54 -0.51 6.41
CA ALA A 183 19.71 -1.55 5.40
C ALA A 183 21.12 -2.22 5.45
N ARG A 184 21.87 -2.06 6.54
CA ARG A 184 23.21 -2.66 6.69
C ARG A 184 23.16 -4.15 7.05
N LEU A 185 22.14 -4.57 7.78
CA LEU A 185 21.89 -5.96 8.11
C LEU A 185 20.61 -6.40 7.42
N VAL A 186 20.70 -7.40 6.57
CA VAL A 186 19.56 -7.91 5.81
C VAL A 186 19.43 -9.41 5.94
N PHE A 187 18.19 -9.88 5.93
CA PHE A 187 17.84 -11.29 5.80
C PHE A 187 17.53 -11.58 4.34
N TYR A 188 18.06 -12.70 3.84
CA TYR A 188 17.80 -13.16 2.49
C TYR A 188 17.29 -14.58 2.49
N ASP A 189 16.20 -14.82 1.81
CA ASP A 189 15.63 -16.16 1.63
C ASP A 189 15.11 -16.35 0.20
N VAL A 190 15.10 -17.62 -0.24
CA VAL A 190 14.61 -18.02 -1.55
C VAL A 190 13.37 -18.89 -1.40
N THR A 191 12.29 -18.45 -2.03
CA THR A 191 11.01 -19.16 -2.07
C THR A 191 10.68 -19.62 -3.49
N ASN A 192 10.19 -20.85 -3.63
CA ASN A 192 9.78 -21.43 -4.90
C ASN A 192 8.27 -21.21 -5.12
N TYR A 193 7.92 -20.62 -6.26
CA TYR A 193 6.54 -20.51 -6.73
C TYR A 193 6.26 -21.59 -7.77
N TYR A 194 5.26 -22.41 -7.52
CA TYR A 194 4.83 -23.48 -8.41
C TYR A 194 3.71 -22.99 -9.32
N PHE A 195 3.69 -23.53 -10.53
CA PHE A 195 2.64 -23.25 -11.50
C PHE A 195 1.91 -24.53 -11.86
N GLU A 196 0.59 -24.50 -11.90
CA GLU A 196 -0.25 -25.62 -12.31
C GLU A 196 -0.26 -25.79 -13.83
N THR A 197 0.93 -25.85 -14.43
CA THR A 197 1.16 -26.10 -15.84
C THR A 197 2.37 -27.02 -16.00
N ASP A 198 2.36 -27.85 -17.02
CA ASP A 198 3.51 -28.72 -17.36
C ASP A 198 4.44 -28.08 -18.39
N ILE A 199 4.05 -26.93 -18.95
CA ILE A 199 4.77 -26.23 -20.02
C ILE A 199 5.67 -25.15 -19.42
N PRO A 200 7.00 -25.23 -19.55
CA PRO A 200 7.92 -24.15 -19.23
C PRO A 200 7.68 -22.95 -20.14
N ASP A 201 8.19 -21.78 -19.73
CA ASP A 201 8.18 -20.61 -20.62
C ASP A 201 9.08 -20.84 -21.86
N SER A 202 8.62 -20.35 -23.01
CA SER A 202 9.47 -20.24 -24.19
C SER A 202 10.50 -19.14 -24.00
N GLU A 203 11.67 -19.31 -24.64
CA GLU A 203 12.64 -18.23 -24.78
C GLU A 203 12.38 -17.51 -26.10
N GLU A 204 12.44 -16.17 -26.07
CA GLU A 204 12.48 -15.38 -27.31
C GLU A 204 13.94 -15.26 -27.73
N VAL A 205 14.26 -15.83 -28.86
CA VAL A 205 15.63 -15.85 -29.39
C VAL A 205 15.65 -15.07 -30.71
N SER A 206 16.65 -14.17 -30.87
CA SER A 206 16.85 -13.44 -32.12
C SER A 206 17.28 -14.39 -33.24
N GLU A 207 17.22 -13.92 -34.49
CA GLU A 207 17.71 -14.66 -35.67
C GLU A 207 19.19 -15.09 -35.52
N ASN A 208 19.98 -14.36 -34.74
CA ASN A 208 21.40 -14.63 -34.48
C ASN A 208 21.63 -15.52 -33.24
N GLY A 209 20.59 -16.14 -32.67
CA GLY A 209 20.70 -17.03 -31.51
C GLY A 209 20.85 -16.31 -30.15
N ILE A 210 20.71 -14.98 -30.12
CA ILE A 210 20.77 -14.22 -28.85
C ILE A 210 19.43 -14.31 -28.16
N ILE A 211 19.42 -14.68 -26.87
CA ILE A 211 18.20 -14.71 -26.03
C ILE A 211 17.76 -13.26 -25.77
N LEU A 212 16.63 -12.86 -26.35
CA LEU A 212 16.02 -11.55 -26.18
C LEU A 212 15.19 -11.49 -24.89
N LYS A 213 14.53 -12.62 -24.57
CA LYS A 213 13.72 -12.73 -23.35
C LYS A 213 13.90 -14.12 -22.76
N GLU A 214 14.29 -14.13 -21.51
CA GLU A 214 14.45 -15.37 -20.77
C GLU A 214 13.13 -15.87 -20.20
N GLY A 215 12.87 -17.16 -20.37
CA GLY A 215 11.75 -17.82 -19.67
C GLY A 215 12.07 -18.04 -18.20
N LEU A 216 11.22 -17.58 -17.31
CA LEU A 216 11.41 -17.73 -15.86
C LEU A 216 10.93 -19.09 -15.34
N ARG A 217 9.76 -19.57 -15.84
CA ARG A 217 9.21 -20.87 -15.43
C ARG A 217 10.02 -21.99 -16.02
N ARG A 218 10.78 -22.68 -15.19
CA ARG A 218 11.63 -23.80 -15.57
C ARG A 218 11.46 -24.94 -14.56
N ARG A 219 11.61 -26.18 -15.03
CA ARG A 219 11.73 -27.32 -14.13
C ARG A 219 13.11 -27.32 -13.50
N GLY A 220 13.16 -27.44 -12.18
CA GLY A 220 14.41 -27.39 -11.44
C GLY A 220 14.29 -28.01 -10.03
N PRO A 221 15.36 -27.96 -9.26
CA PRO A 221 15.36 -28.47 -7.91
C PRO A 221 14.34 -27.71 -7.07
N SER A 222 13.45 -28.43 -6.42
CA SER A 222 12.46 -27.85 -5.52
C SER A 222 12.41 -28.64 -4.22
N LYS A 223 12.13 -27.95 -3.11
CA LYS A 223 11.99 -28.57 -1.78
C LYS A 223 10.91 -29.66 -1.76
N GLU A 224 9.90 -29.54 -2.61
CA GLU A 224 8.76 -30.46 -2.68
C GLU A 224 8.90 -31.56 -3.77
N HIS A 225 9.99 -31.56 -4.54
CA HIS A 225 10.24 -32.52 -5.61
C HIS A 225 9.10 -32.67 -6.64
N ARG A 226 8.32 -31.60 -6.87
CA ARG A 226 7.23 -31.61 -7.84
C ARG A 226 7.79 -31.50 -9.26
N PRO A 227 7.26 -32.25 -10.25
CA PRO A 227 7.76 -32.23 -11.63
C PRO A 227 7.31 -30.99 -12.43
N LYS A 228 6.66 -30.00 -11.79
CA LYS A 228 6.11 -28.81 -12.45
C LYS A 228 7.12 -27.67 -12.52
N PRO A 229 7.00 -26.77 -13.53
CA PRO A 229 7.84 -25.59 -13.59
C PRO A 229 7.66 -24.68 -12.40
N ILE A 230 8.76 -24.10 -11.95
CA ILE A 230 8.83 -23.15 -10.84
C ILE A 230 9.47 -21.84 -11.25
N VAL A 231 9.24 -20.80 -10.48
CA VAL A 231 9.99 -19.55 -10.46
C VAL A 231 10.51 -19.35 -9.07
N GLN A 232 11.76 -18.97 -8.92
CA GLN A 232 12.35 -18.68 -7.62
C GLN A 232 12.26 -17.19 -7.34
N LEU A 233 11.92 -16.83 -6.10
CA LEU A 233 11.89 -15.45 -5.61
C LEU A 233 12.89 -15.33 -4.48
N GLY A 234 13.95 -14.55 -4.69
CA GLY A 234 14.85 -14.11 -3.64
C GLY A 234 14.32 -12.83 -3.01
N LEU A 235 14.10 -12.84 -1.71
CA LEU A 235 13.56 -11.73 -0.94
C LEU A 235 14.59 -11.20 0.05
N PHE A 236 14.83 -9.90 0.03
CA PHE A 236 15.64 -9.20 1.03
C PHE A 236 14.73 -8.46 2.00
N MET A 237 14.97 -8.62 3.30
CA MET A 237 14.23 -7.98 4.38
C MET A 237 15.19 -7.27 5.34
N ASP A 238 14.73 -6.19 5.94
CA ASP A 238 15.46 -5.50 7.02
C ASP A 238 15.29 -6.22 8.37
N THR A 239 15.91 -5.68 9.42
CA THR A 239 15.87 -6.23 10.78
C THR A 239 14.48 -6.24 11.42
N ASN A 240 13.54 -5.49 10.86
CA ASN A 240 12.15 -5.45 11.30
C ASN A 240 11.26 -6.43 10.50
N GLY A 241 11.84 -7.20 9.56
CA GLY A 241 11.10 -8.10 8.67
C GLY A 241 10.37 -7.38 7.54
N ILE A 242 10.68 -6.10 7.29
CA ILE A 242 10.04 -5.35 6.19
C ILE A 242 10.84 -5.58 4.90
N PRO A 243 10.19 -5.96 3.78
CA PRO A 243 10.88 -6.15 2.52
C PRO A 243 11.64 -4.91 2.05
N ILE A 244 12.88 -5.11 1.59
CA ILE A 244 13.71 -4.09 0.94
C ILE A 244 13.57 -4.23 -0.57
N SER A 245 13.79 -5.44 -1.06
CA SER A 245 13.79 -5.77 -2.48
C SER A 245 13.49 -7.24 -2.70
N TYR A 246 13.09 -7.56 -3.92
CA TYR A 246 12.99 -8.94 -4.37
C TYR A 246 13.53 -9.09 -5.79
N LYS A 247 13.98 -10.31 -6.11
CA LYS A 247 14.38 -10.68 -7.45
C LYS A 247 13.77 -12.01 -7.86
N LEU A 248 13.37 -12.11 -9.11
CA LEU A 248 12.89 -13.37 -9.69
C LEU A 248 14.00 -14.05 -10.46
N PHE A 249 14.14 -15.36 -10.27
CA PHE A 249 15.12 -16.21 -10.93
C PHE A 249 14.45 -17.38 -11.63
N ARG A 250 15.14 -17.93 -12.60
CA ARG A 250 14.70 -19.12 -13.32
C ARG A 250 14.61 -20.31 -12.37
N GLY A 251 13.56 -21.12 -12.49
CA GLY A 251 13.35 -22.26 -11.63
C GLY A 251 14.42 -23.36 -11.70
N ASN A 252 15.26 -23.38 -12.73
CA ASN A 252 16.35 -24.34 -12.89
C ASN A 252 17.72 -23.86 -12.35
N GLN A 253 17.76 -22.67 -11.75
CA GLN A 253 18.97 -22.20 -11.08
C GLN A 253 19.05 -22.73 -9.65
N THR A 254 20.25 -22.85 -9.12
CA THR A 254 20.48 -23.26 -7.72
C THR A 254 20.71 -22.02 -6.86
N ASP A 255 20.26 -22.07 -5.61
CA ASP A 255 20.35 -20.97 -4.66
C ASP A 255 21.75 -20.33 -4.57
N PRO A 256 22.86 -21.08 -4.49
CA PRO A 256 24.19 -20.48 -4.43
C PRO A 256 24.57 -19.65 -5.67
N VAL A 257 24.03 -19.98 -6.84
CA VAL A 257 24.35 -19.27 -8.11
C VAL A 257 23.60 -17.92 -8.17
N ILE A 258 22.38 -17.87 -7.64
CA ILE A 258 21.56 -16.68 -7.72
C ILE A 258 21.85 -15.66 -6.60
N TYR A 259 22.53 -16.09 -5.53
CA TYR A 259 22.78 -15.30 -4.33
C TYR A 259 23.63 -14.04 -4.59
N LEU A 260 24.86 -14.21 -5.11
CA LEU A 260 25.77 -13.10 -5.34
C LEU A 260 25.23 -12.04 -6.28
N PRO A 261 24.67 -12.39 -7.46
CA PRO A 261 24.08 -11.40 -8.35
C PRO A 261 22.92 -10.64 -7.68
N ALA A 262 22.15 -11.28 -6.81
CA ALA A 262 21.08 -10.63 -6.07
C ALA A 262 21.61 -9.61 -5.05
N VAL A 263 22.64 -9.97 -4.29
CA VAL A 263 23.29 -9.07 -3.30
C VAL A 263 23.92 -7.87 -3.99
N GLU A 264 24.67 -8.09 -5.06
CA GLU A 264 25.31 -6.99 -5.82
C GLU A 264 24.29 -6.01 -6.39
N GLU A 265 23.19 -6.51 -6.94
CA GLU A 265 22.13 -5.67 -7.48
C GLU A 265 21.45 -4.84 -6.39
N VAL A 266 21.14 -5.43 -5.24
CA VAL A 266 20.55 -4.71 -4.09
C VAL A 266 21.50 -3.63 -3.59
N LYS A 267 22.79 -3.93 -3.45
CA LYS A 267 23.80 -2.94 -3.05
C LYS A 267 23.83 -1.77 -4.03
N LYS A 268 23.84 -2.05 -5.34
CA LYS A 268 23.88 -1.04 -6.39
C LYS A 268 22.58 -0.22 -6.43
N GLN A 269 21.42 -0.87 -6.34
CA GLN A 269 20.11 -0.22 -6.45
C GLN A 269 19.84 0.72 -5.29
N PHE A 270 20.25 0.34 -4.09
CA PHE A 270 19.95 1.11 -2.87
C PHE A 270 21.16 1.88 -2.31
N GLY A 271 22.30 1.88 -3.01
CA GLY A 271 23.51 2.62 -2.59
C GLY A 271 24.12 2.08 -1.30
N ILE A 272 24.05 0.76 -1.06
CA ILE A 272 24.57 0.11 0.15
C ILE A 272 26.04 -0.25 -0.10
N GLU A 273 26.96 0.42 0.57
CA GLU A 273 28.40 0.14 0.42
C GLU A 273 28.78 -1.20 1.06
N ARG A 274 28.27 -1.48 2.25
CA ARG A 274 28.56 -2.68 3.01
C ARG A 274 27.28 -3.29 3.56
N ILE A 275 27.12 -4.59 3.37
CA ILE A 275 25.96 -5.36 3.81
C ILE A 275 26.39 -6.55 4.68
N VAL A 276 25.56 -6.92 5.64
CA VAL A 276 25.68 -8.21 6.34
C VAL A 276 24.43 -9.03 5.98
N VAL A 277 24.63 -10.16 5.36
CA VAL A 277 23.52 -11.01 4.91
C VAL A 277 23.36 -12.22 5.83
N VAL A 278 22.15 -12.42 6.33
CA VAL A 278 21.74 -13.63 7.04
C VAL A 278 20.89 -14.46 6.10
N ALA A 279 21.32 -15.71 5.83
CA ALA A 279 20.63 -16.58 4.87
C ALA A 279 20.75 -18.07 5.27
N ASP A 280 19.99 -18.92 4.58
CA ASP A 280 20.00 -20.37 4.76
C ASP A 280 21.37 -20.97 4.41
N LYS A 281 21.70 -22.09 5.04
CA LYS A 281 22.91 -22.91 4.80
C LYS A 281 23.13 -23.24 3.32
N ALA A 282 22.09 -23.33 2.50
CA ALA A 282 22.19 -23.56 1.07
C ALA A 282 23.05 -22.51 0.34
N MET A 283 23.16 -21.28 0.90
CA MET A 283 23.98 -20.20 0.35
C MET A 283 25.47 -20.35 0.70
N ASN A 284 25.84 -21.26 1.59
CA ASN A 284 27.21 -21.45 2.06
C ASN A 284 28.04 -22.24 1.02
N SER A 285 28.47 -21.53 -0.01
CA SER A 285 29.45 -22.02 -0.98
C SER A 285 30.77 -21.26 -0.81
N GLN A 286 31.89 -21.93 -1.11
CA GLN A 286 33.21 -21.30 -1.06
C GLN A 286 33.28 -20.05 -1.94
N ASN A 287 32.61 -20.07 -3.11
CA ASN A 287 32.56 -18.93 -4.03
C ASN A 287 31.81 -17.75 -3.41
N ASN A 288 30.68 -18.00 -2.77
CA ASN A 288 29.88 -16.94 -2.13
C ASN A 288 30.64 -16.30 -0.97
N VAL A 289 31.22 -17.14 -0.08
CA VAL A 289 32.02 -16.67 1.05
C VAL A 289 33.21 -15.84 0.57
N SER A 290 34.02 -16.35 -0.36
CA SER A 290 35.19 -15.62 -0.88
C SER A 290 34.81 -14.31 -1.57
N ALA A 291 33.67 -14.25 -2.26
CA ALA A 291 33.21 -13.03 -2.90
C ALA A 291 32.78 -11.98 -1.87
N MET A 292 32.03 -12.38 -0.83
CA MET A 292 31.62 -11.50 0.26
C MET A 292 32.83 -10.94 1.02
N GLU A 293 33.84 -11.77 1.32
CA GLU A 293 35.11 -11.33 1.93
C GLU A 293 35.83 -10.28 1.10
N LYS A 294 35.97 -10.52 -0.21
CA LYS A 294 36.63 -9.57 -1.14
C LYS A 294 35.89 -8.23 -1.22
N GLN A 295 34.57 -8.24 -1.08
CA GLN A 295 33.74 -7.03 -1.08
C GLN A 295 33.67 -6.34 0.28
N GLY A 296 34.28 -6.91 1.34
CA GLY A 296 34.20 -6.40 2.71
C GLY A 296 32.82 -6.55 3.34
N ASP A 297 31.97 -7.41 2.78
CA ASP A 297 30.65 -7.72 3.28
C ASP A 297 30.69 -8.80 4.38
N GLY A 298 29.67 -8.83 5.22
CA GLY A 298 29.52 -9.86 6.24
C GLY A 298 28.47 -10.89 5.87
N TRP A 299 28.56 -12.07 6.44
CA TRP A 299 27.55 -13.13 6.24
C TRP A 299 27.34 -13.96 7.50
N LEU A 300 26.15 -14.51 7.64
CA LEU A 300 25.79 -15.53 8.60
C LEU A 300 24.91 -16.55 7.90
N PHE A 301 25.46 -17.74 7.65
CA PHE A 301 24.72 -18.84 7.05
C PHE A 301 24.40 -19.89 8.15
N SER A 302 23.11 -20.17 8.32
CA SER A 302 22.60 -21.07 9.39
C SER A 302 22.67 -22.54 8.99
#